data_5179b2059d5f13fe54a83e474279c589
#
_entry.id   5179b2059d5f13fe54a83e474279c589
#
_cell.length_a   1.000
_cell.length_b   1.000
_cell.length_c   1.000
_cell.angle_alpha   90.00
_cell.angle_beta   90.00
_cell.angle_gamma   90.00
#
_symmetry.space_group_name_H-M   'P 1'
#
loop_
_entity.id
_entity.type
_entity.pdbx_description
1 polymer ?
#
loop_
_entity_poly.entity_id
_entity_poly.type
_entity_poly.pdbx_seq_one_letter_code
_entity_poly.pdbx_strand_id
1 'polypeptide(L)' 'MSRFDYTAPAELFVGPMSYRRFPTSAEAIKYAVETLENVALLSAALVVGEDRFEGVEIRALYEGKLFPLSRAK' A
#
# COMPACT_ATOMS: atom_id res chain seq x y z
N MET A 1 -12.52 13.88 10.72
CA MET A 1 -12.01 12.59 10.26
C MET A 1 -11.25 12.74 8.94
N SER A 2 -10.06 12.25 8.88
CA SER A 2 -9.25 12.41 7.67
C SER A 2 -9.44 11.23 6.74
N ARG A 3 -9.37 11.51 5.45
CA ARG A 3 -9.39 10.48 4.43
C ARG A 3 -7.98 10.02 4.14
N PHE A 4 -7.87 8.79 3.70
CA PHE A 4 -6.60 8.30 3.22
C PHE A 4 -6.24 9.04 1.93
N ASP A 5 -5.02 9.53 1.85
CA ASP A 5 -4.57 10.30 0.69
C ASP A 5 -3.82 9.39 -0.27
N TYR A 6 -4.50 8.97 -1.33
CA TYR A 6 -3.89 8.08 -2.32
C TYR A 6 -2.83 8.76 -3.17
N THR A 7 -2.74 10.08 -3.12
CA THR A 7 -1.78 10.81 -3.94
C THR A 7 -0.50 11.17 -3.20
N ALA A 8 -0.47 10.96 -1.89
CA ALA A 8 0.71 11.26 -1.10
C ALA A 8 1.82 10.25 -1.38
N PRO A 9 3.08 10.69 -1.32
CA PRO A 9 4.18 9.73 -1.49
C PRO A 9 4.17 8.71 -0.36
N ALA A 10 4.66 7.51 -0.66
CA ALA A 10 4.61 6.42 0.29
C ALA A 10 5.86 5.58 0.24
N GLU A 11 6.10 4.86 1.33
CA GLU A 11 7.20 3.92 1.44
C GLU A 11 6.62 2.55 1.76
N LEU A 12 7.10 1.54 1.07
CA LEU A 12 6.62 0.17 1.28
C LEU A 12 7.78 -0.68 1.80
N PHE A 13 7.55 -1.29 2.95
CA PHE A 13 8.52 -2.19 3.57
C PHE A 13 8.00 -3.62 3.45
N VAL A 14 8.83 -4.50 2.92
CA VAL A 14 8.46 -5.92 2.76
C VAL A 14 9.55 -6.73 3.44
N GLY A 15 9.24 -7.22 4.64
CA GLY A 15 10.24 -7.92 5.43
C GLY A 15 11.33 -6.98 5.89
N PRO A 16 12.40 -7.52 6.49
CA PRO A 16 13.42 -6.67 7.12
C PRO A 16 14.39 -6.04 6.13
N MET A 17 14.48 -6.56 4.91
CA MET A 17 15.52 -6.12 3.98
C MET A 17 15.01 -5.46 2.72
N SER A 18 13.71 -5.41 2.50
CA SER A 18 13.14 -4.83 1.29
C SER A 18 12.44 -3.53 1.59
N TYR A 19 12.70 -2.53 0.75
CA TYR A 19 12.15 -1.20 0.94
C TYR A 19 12.04 -0.53 -0.43
N ARG A 20 10.87 0.05 -0.71
CA ARG A 20 10.68 0.80 -1.95
C ARG A 20 9.89 2.07 -1.66
N ARG A 21 10.23 3.12 -2.40
CA ARG A 21 9.48 4.38 -2.34
C ARG A 21 8.65 4.51 -3.60
N PHE A 22 7.48 5.11 -3.43
CA PHE A 22 6.57 5.35 -4.56
C PHE A 22 6.15 6.81 -4.54
N PRO A 23 5.99 7.41 -5.72
CA PRO A 23 5.55 8.81 -5.79
C PRO A 23 4.12 9.00 -5.28
N THR A 24 3.29 7.95 -5.33
CA THR A 24 1.95 8.02 -4.75
C THR A 24 1.68 6.75 -3.96
N SER A 25 0.86 6.90 -2.91
CA SER A 25 0.49 5.76 -2.11
C SER A 25 -0.39 4.78 -2.89
N ALA A 26 -1.16 5.30 -3.87
CA ALA A 26 -1.96 4.41 -4.71
C ALA A 26 -1.07 3.42 -5.47
N GLU A 27 0.06 3.89 -6.00
CA GLU A 27 0.98 3.00 -6.71
C GLU A 27 1.61 1.99 -5.76
N ALA A 28 1.94 2.41 -4.54
CA ALA A 28 2.50 1.51 -3.55
C ALA A 28 1.51 0.41 -3.19
N ILE A 29 0.25 0.79 -2.99
CA ILE A 29 -0.81 -0.16 -2.66
C ILE A 29 -1.02 -1.15 -3.80
N LYS A 30 -1.07 -0.64 -5.03
CA LYS A 30 -1.26 -1.50 -6.20
C LYS A 30 -0.11 -2.50 -6.32
N TYR A 31 1.12 -2.02 -6.16
CA TYR A 31 2.28 -2.91 -6.21
C TYR A 31 2.18 -3.99 -5.13
N ALA A 32 1.84 -3.58 -3.90
CA ALA A 32 1.80 -4.51 -2.80
C ALA A 32 0.77 -5.63 -3.03
N VAL A 33 -0.42 -5.25 -3.46
CA VAL A 33 -1.49 -6.23 -3.60
C VAL A 33 -1.33 -7.08 -4.85
N GLU A 34 -0.89 -6.49 -5.95
CA GLU A 34 -0.85 -7.20 -7.22
C GLU A 34 0.47 -7.93 -7.46
N THR A 35 1.55 -7.49 -6.85
CA THR A 35 2.87 -8.06 -7.10
C THR A 35 3.31 -9.01 -6.00
N LEU A 36 3.05 -8.67 -4.74
CA LEU A 36 3.48 -9.49 -3.63
C LEU A 36 2.56 -10.69 -3.46
N GLU A 37 3.16 -11.82 -3.07
CA GLU A 37 2.36 -12.97 -2.69
C GLU A 37 1.65 -12.69 -1.38
N ASN A 38 0.59 -13.44 -1.11
CA ASN A 38 -0.25 -13.19 0.05
C ASN A 38 0.53 -13.16 1.36
N VAL A 39 1.47 -14.08 1.54
CA VAL A 39 2.27 -14.12 2.77
C VAL A 39 3.13 -12.87 2.88
N ALA A 40 3.76 -12.47 1.77
CA ALA A 40 4.59 -11.26 1.77
C ALA A 40 3.76 -10.01 2.03
N LEU A 41 2.56 -9.95 1.47
CA LEU A 41 1.68 -8.82 1.70
C LEU A 41 1.32 -8.69 3.18
N LEU A 42 1.02 -9.81 3.83
CA LEU A 42 0.66 -9.78 5.24
C LEU A 42 1.82 -9.30 6.12
N SER A 43 3.06 -9.44 5.63
CA SER A 43 4.24 -8.97 6.35
C SER A 43 4.64 -7.55 5.96
N ALA A 44 3.96 -6.96 4.99
CA ALA A 44 4.34 -5.66 4.48
C ALA A 44 3.78 -4.54 5.36
N ALA A 45 4.45 -3.39 5.28
CA ALA A 45 3.99 -2.20 5.96
C ALA A 45 4.08 -1.03 4.98
N LEU A 46 3.02 -0.25 4.93
CA LEU A 46 2.95 0.94 4.09
C LEU A 46 3.02 2.16 4.99
N VAL A 47 3.94 3.06 4.70
CA VAL A 47 4.10 4.30 5.47
C VAL A 47 3.74 5.49 4.58
N VAL A 48 2.76 6.25 5.00
CA VAL A 48 2.32 7.45 4.29
C VAL A 48 2.33 8.60 5.30
N GLY A 49 3.31 9.50 5.15
CA GLY A 49 3.47 10.55 6.14
C GLY A 49 3.80 9.96 7.50
N GLU A 50 2.93 10.21 8.46
CA GLU A 50 3.10 9.69 9.82
C GLU A 50 2.28 8.44 10.07
N ASP A 51 1.53 7.98 9.10
CA ASP A 51 0.64 6.84 9.27
C ASP A 51 1.30 5.57 8.73
N ARG A 52 1.00 4.46 9.40
CA ARG A 52 1.52 3.17 9.01
C ARG A 52 0.38 2.18 8.87
N PHE A 53 0.39 1.41 7.79
CA PHE A 53 -0.66 0.46 7.47
C PHE A 53 -0.05 -0.93 7.29
N GLU A 54 -0.71 -1.93 7.89
CA GLU A 54 -0.27 -3.32 7.76
C GLU A 54 -0.93 -3.99 6.56
N GLY A 55 -0.50 -5.22 6.27
CA GLY A 55 -0.96 -5.90 5.07
C GLY A 55 -2.47 -5.96 4.90
N VAL A 56 -3.19 -6.28 5.99
CA VAL A 56 -4.65 -6.35 5.91
C VAL A 56 -5.24 -4.99 5.56
N GLU A 57 -4.68 -3.94 6.13
CA GLU A 57 -5.15 -2.58 5.85
C GLU A 57 -4.80 -2.15 4.44
N ILE A 58 -3.63 -2.58 3.94
CA ILE A 58 -3.23 -2.26 2.56
C ILE A 58 -4.23 -2.88 1.59
N ARG A 59 -4.62 -4.14 1.83
CA ARG A 59 -5.61 -4.80 0.97
C ARG A 59 -6.94 -4.08 1.03
N ALA A 60 -7.36 -3.64 2.21
CA ALA A 60 -8.61 -2.90 2.35
C ALA A 60 -8.58 -1.59 1.56
N LEU A 61 -7.45 -0.90 1.57
CA LEU A 61 -7.30 0.33 0.80
C LEU A 61 -7.36 0.06 -0.69
N TYR A 62 -6.79 -1.07 -1.13
CA TYR A 62 -6.82 -1.45 -2.54
C TYR A 62 -8.25 -1.75 -3.01
N GLU A 63 -9.05 -2.39 -2.15
CA GLU A 63 -10.42 -2.77 -2.51
C GLU A 63 -11.42 -1.66 -2.28
N GLY A 64 -10.98 -0.55 -1.69
CA GLY A 64 -11.87 0.56 -1.42
C GLY A 64 -12.35 1.25 -2.69
N LYS A 65 -13.52 1.87 -2.61
CA LYS A 65 -14.13 2.52 -3.77
C LYS A 65 -13.33 3.72 -4.25
N LEU A 66 -12.53 4.31 -3.37
CA LEU A 66 -11.79 5.51 -3.71
C LEU A 66 -10.42 5.23 -4.31
N PHE A 67 -10.04 3.95 -4.42
CA PHE A 67 -8.76 3.60 -5.00
C PHE A 67 -8.72 4.09 -6.46
N PRO A 68 -7.77 4.98 -6.81
CA PRO A 68 -7.85 5.70 -8.09
C PRO A 68 -7.29 4.96 -9.29
N LEU A 69 -6.52 3.89 -9.08
CA LEU A 69 -5.89 3.19 -10.18
C LEU A 69 -6.70 1.98 -10.61
N SER A 70 -6.47 1.52 -11.83
CA SER A 70 -7.12 0.30 -12.31
C SER A 70 -6.61 -0.89 -11.53
N ARG A 71 -7.53 -1.77 -11.16
CA ARG A 71 -7.17 -3.01 -10.47
C ARG A 71 -7.01 -4.12 -11.48
N ALA A 72 -5.92 -4.88 -11.31
CA ALA A 72 -5.68 -6.03 -12.19
C ALA A 72 -6.41 -7.27 -11.71
N LYS A 73 -6.93 -7.24 -10.49
CA LYS A 73 -7.63 -8.38 -9.92
C LYS A 73 -9.07 -8.07 -9.61
#